data_6b00165d219bbd25c7bf84189806616d
#
_entry.id   6b00165d219bbd25c7bf84189806616d
#
_cell.length_a   1.000
_cell.length_b   1.000
_cell.length_c   1.000
_cell.angle_alpha   90.00
_cell.angle_beta   90.00
_cell.angle_gamma   90.00
#
_symmetry.space_group_name_H-M   'P 1'
#
loop_
_entity.id
_entity.type
_entity.pdbx_description
1 polymer ?
#
loop_
_entity_poly.entity_id
_entity_poly.type
_entity_poly.pdbx_seq_one_letter_code
_entity_poly.pdbx_strand_id
1 'polypeptide(L)'
;SSLLCGPFHSAFATFTRTDIHPDEYQRSADTLRAAGDYAKQAGVTLCPEALNRFECYLCNTMAQLRMLVELTDHPNVRGMYDTHHANMEEKTFPDAIRTIAPVLKHVHLSENDRGTPGSGHINFRENLIALREVGYDGWMAIEAFSRSDPAFANAINVWREYSPAWDIAESGHTFLRREIAAAGYRP
;
A
#
# COMPACT_ATOMS: atom_id res chain seq x y z
N SER A 1 -8.60 11.17 12.04
CA SER A 1 -7.39 10.53 11.47
C SER A 1 -6.47 11.60 10.89
N SER A 2 -5.18 11.44 11.01
CA SER A 2 -4.17 12.34 10.43
C SER A 2 -3.61 11.81 9.10
N LEU A 3 -4.13 10.67 8.62
CA LEU A 3 -3.70 10.03 7.39
C LEU A 3 -4.91 9.48 6.64
N LEU A 4 -4.91 9.65 5.32
CA LEU A 4 -5.81 9.02 4.36
C LEU A 4 -4.96 8.28 3.33
N CYS A 5 -5.13 6.98 3.20
CA CYS A 5 -4.41 6.16 2.24
C CYS A 5 -5.36 5.44 1.29
N GLY A 6 -4.83 5.03 0.12
CA GLY A 6 -5.57 4.25 -0.86
C GLY A 6 -5.24 4.60 -2.31
N PRO A 7 -5.93 3.98 -3.27
CA PRO A 7 -5.61 4.06 -4.70
C PRO A 7 -6.25 5.29 -5.40
N PHE A 8 -6.11 6.47 -4.86
CA PHE A 8 -6.74 7.69 -5.40
C PHE A 8 -5.87 8.49 -6.38
N HIS A 9 -4.81 7.86 -6.93
CA HIS A 9 -4.00 8.46 -8.01
C HIS A 9 -4.63 8.33 -9.40
N SER A 10 -5.56 7.38 -9.58
CA SER A 10 -6.32 7.17 -10.83
C SER A 10 -7.67 6.49 -10.53
N ALA A 11 -8.55 6.43 -11.51
CA ALA A 11 -9.83 5.72 -11.35
C ALA A 11 -9.59 4.20 -11.23
N PHE A 12 -10.11 3.61 -10.14
CA PHE A 12 -10.00 2.17 -9.87
C PHE A 12 -10.63 1.34 -10.99
N ALA A 13 -9.96 0.25 -11.38
CA ALA A 13 -10.38 -0.69 -12.42
C ALA A 13 -10.74 -0.04 -13.78
N THR A 14 -10.20 1.15 -14.05
CA THR A 14 -10.40 1.86 -15.32
C THR A 14 -9.10 1.85 -16.12
N PHE A 15 -9.11 1.29 -17.31
CA PHE A 15 -7.92 1.05 -18.14
C PHE A 15 -8.08 1.70 -19.51
N THR A 16 -7.06 2.47 -19.92
CA THR A 16 -7.02 3.09 -21.27
C THR A 16 -6.74 2.08 -22.38
N ARG A 17 -6.15 0.93 -22.05
CA ARG A 17 -5.72 -0.11 -23.01
C ARG A 17 -4.66 0.35 -24.01
N THR A 18 -3.95 1.40 -23.68
CA THR A 18 -2.80 1.95 -24.42
C THR A 18 -1.65 2.14 -23.47
N ASP A 19 -0.46 2.47 -23.99
CA ASP A 19 0.68 2.89 -23.18
C ASP A 19 0.33 4.13 -22.36
N ILE A 20 0.93 4.25 -21.17
CA ILE A 20 0.72 5.41 -20.30
C ILE A 20 1.33 6.64 -20.99
N HIS A 21 0.52 7.67 -21.17
CA HIS A 21 1.01 8.96 -21.67
C HIS A 21 1.55 9.81 -20.52
N PRO A 22 2.69 10.53 -20.69
CA PRO A 22 3.25 11.39 -19.64
C PRO A 22 2.26 12.37 -19.01
N ASP A 23 1.34 12.92 -19.80
CA ASP A 23 0.31 13.84 -19.32
C ASP A 23 -0.65 13.20 -18.30
N GLU A 24 -0.75 11.87 -18.27
CA GLU A 24 -1.60 11.18 -17.29
C GLU A 24 -1.01 11.29 -15.89
N TYR A 25 0.31 11.15 -15.76
CA TYR A 25 1.00 11.43 -14.49
C TYR A 25 0.87 12.88 -14.08
N GLN A 26 0.97 13.83 -15.02
CA GLN A 26 0.81 15.25 -14.71
C GLN A 26 -0.60 15.57 -14.22
N ARG A 27 -1.65 15.05 -14.88
CA ARG A 27 -3.04 15.22 -14.43
C ARG A 27 -3.29 14.63 -13.05
N SER A 28 -2.71 13.46 -12.78
CA SER A 28 -2.79 12.84 -11.45
C SER A 28 -2.10 13.70 -10.39
N ALA A 29 -0.88 14.17 -10.69
CA ALA A 29 -0.10 15.01 -9.78
C ALA A 29 -0.81 16.34 -9.47
N ASP A 30 -1.40 17.00 -10.48
CA ASP A 30 -2.14 18.25 -10.29
C ASP A 30 -3.40 18.03 -9.42
N THR A 31 -4.10 16.93 -9.63
CA THR A 31 -5.25 16.54 -8.80
C THR A 31 -4.83 16.25 -7.35
N LEU A 32 -3.75 15.49 -7.16
CA LEU A 32 -3.21 15.18 -5.84
C LEU A 32 -2.70 16.43 -5.12
N ARG A 33 -2.11 17.39 -5.85
CA ARG A 33 -1.66 18.67 -5.29
C ARG A 33 -2.85 19.47 -4.76
N ALA A 34 -3.91 19.62 -5.56
CA ALA A 34 -5.12 20.32 -5.14
C ALA A 34 -5.80 19.63 -3.94
N ALA A 35 -5.86 18.30 -3.94
CA ALA A 35 -6.35 17.53 -2.80
C ALA A 35 -5.45 17.68 -1.57
N GLY A 36 -4.12 17.76 -1.76
CA GLY A 36 -3.13 18.01 -0.73
C GLY A 36 -3.31 19.37 -0.05
N ASP A 37 -3.58 20.42 -0.82
CA ASP A 37 -3.90 21.76 -0.28
C ASP A 37 -5.13 21.72 0.64
N TYR A 38 -6.16 20.99 0.26
CA TYR A 38 -7.35 20.81 1.09
C TYR A 38 -7.05 19.96 2.34
N ALA A 39 -6.34 18.83 2.17
CA ALA A 39 -5.97 17.93 3.27
C ALA A 39 -5.09 18.64 4.31
N LYS A 40 -4.19 19.52 3.88
CA LYS A 40 -3.32 20.33 4.74
C LYS A 40 -4.13 21.18 5.72
N GLN A 41 -5.25 21.75 5.30
CA GLN A 41 -6.13 22.57 6.17
C GLN A 41 -6.73 21.73 7.30
N ALA A 42 -6.94 20.43 7.07
CA ALA A 42 -7.45 19.47 8.05
C ALA A 42 -6.33 18.75 8.85
N GLY A 43 -5.07 19.06 8.60
CA GLY A 43 -3.93 18.36 9.21
C GLY A 43 -3.79 16.90 8.76
N VAL A 44 -4.28 16.56 7.55
CA VAL A 44 -4.28 15.19 7.01
C VAL A 44 -3.17 15.05 5.96
N THR A 45 -2.46 13.92 5.99
CA THR A 45 -1.54 13.50 4.93
C THR A 45 -2.25 12.53 4.01
N LEU A 46 -2.17 12.75 2.70
CA LEU A 46 -2.63 11.83 1.66
C LEU A 46 -1.52 10.86 1.31
N CYS A 47 -1.82 9.58 1.28
CA CYS A 47 -0.88 8.52 0.91
C CYS A 47 -1.46 7.70 -0.26
N PRO A 48 -1.28 8.15 -1.53
CA PRO A 48 -1.64 7.33 -2.67
C PRO A 48 -0.91 6.00 -2.65
N GLU A 49 -1.60 4.98 -3.13
CA GLU A 49 -1.18 3.58 -3.16
C GLU A 49 -0.97 3.12 -4.60
N ALA A 50 0.20 2.55 -4.91
CA ALA A 50 0.38 1.81 -6.14
C ALA A 50 -0.32 0.46 -6.05
N LEU A 51 -1.19 0.14 -6.99
CA LEU A 51 -1.90 -1.13 -7.06
C LEU A 51 -1.28 -2.05 -8.11
N ASN A 52 -1.55 -3.35 -7.99
CA ASN A 52 -1.19 -4.30 -9.03
C ASN A 52 -1.90 -3.99 -10.37
N ARG A 53 -1.34 -4.51 -11.46
CA ARG A 53 -1.80 -4.27 -12.85
C ARG A 53 -3.22 -4.74 -13.15
N PHE A 54 -3.83 -5.54 -12.30
CA PHE A 54 -5.21 -6.01 -12.47
C PHE A 54 -6.22 -5.02 -11.90
N GLU A 55 -5.78 -4.10 -11.04
CA GLU A 55 -6.62 -3.12 -10.36
C GLU A 55 -6.40 -1.69 -10.89
N CYS A 56 -5.21 -1.35 -11.36
CA CYS A 56 -4.95 -0.08 -12.04
C CYS A 56 -3.83 -0.22 -13.09
N TYR A 57 -3.65 0.80 -13.93
CA TYR A 57 -2.57 0.82 -14.93
C TYR A 57 -1.56 1.95 -14.73
N LEU A 58 -1.95 3.05 -14.08
CA LEU A 58 -1.13 4.27 -14.03
C LEU A 58 0.09 4.12 -13.11
N CYS A 59 -0.08 3.47 -11.96
CA CYS A 59 0.96 3.39 -10.95
C CYS A 59 0.95 2.00 -10.29
N ASN A 60 1.92 1.15 -10.67
CA ASN A 60 2.00 -0.22 -10.19
C ASN A 60 3.24 -0.47 -9.31
N THR A 61 4.33 0.28 -9.51
CA THR A 61 5.59 0.05 -8.79
C THR A 61 5.92 1.19 -7.84
N MET A 62 6.79 0.89 -6.88
CA MET A 62 7.30 1.90 -5.94
C MET A 62 8.09 3.02 -6.65
N ALA A 63 8.74 2.71 -7.77
CA ALA A 63 9.41 3.72 -8.59
C ALA A 63 8.40 4.69 -9.23
N GLN A 64 7.29 4.18 -9.78
CA GLN A 64 6.24 5.00 -10.35
C GLN A 64 5.53 5.84 -9.27
N LEU A 65 5.24 5.24 -8.11
CA LEU A 65 4.60 5.96 -7.00
C LEU A 65 5.51 7.07 -6.47
N ARG A 66 6.79 6.79 -6.27
CA ARG A 66 7.77 7.81 -5.87
C ARG A 66 7.81 8.97 -6.87
N MET A 67 7.93 8.67 -8.15
CA MET A 67 7.92 9.68 -9.22
C MET A 67 6.65 10.53 -9.17
N LEU A 68 5.49 9.93 -9.00
CA LEU A 68 4.21 10.64 -8.92
C LEU A 68 4.14 11.57 -7.70
N VAL A 69 4.59 11.10 -6.53
CA VAL A 69 4.62 11.91 -5.31
C VAL A 69 5.60 13.08 -5.45
N GLU A 70 6.78 12.84 -6.02
CA GLU A 70 7.76 13.87 -6.30
C GLU A 70 7.24 14.90 -7.33
N LEU A 71 6.56 14.44 -8.39
CA LEU A 71 5.90 15.30 -9.38
C LEU A 71 4.75 16.12 -8.77
N THR A 72 4.05 15.57 -7.80
CA THR A 72 2.99 16.28 -7.05
C THR A 72 3.57 17.46 -6.28
N ASP A 73 4.79 17.35 -5.78
CA ASP A 73 5.52 18.41 -5.06
C ASP A 73 4.66 19.09 -3.95
N HIS A 74 4.08 18.26 -3.06
CA HIS A 74 3.24 18.76 -1.98
C HIS A 74 3.59 18.08 -0.63
N PRO A 75 3.80 18.83 0.47
CA PRO A 75 4.24 18.27 1.75
C PRO A 75 3.23 17.30 2.40
N ASN A 76 1.93 17.48 2.12
CA ASN A 76 0.87 16.60 2.62
C ASN A 76 0.49 15.47 1.64
N VAL A 77 1.28 15.23 0.59
CA VAL A 77 1.14 14.07 -0.29
C VAL A 77 2.40 13.23 -0.17
N ARG A 78 2.25 12.00 0.30
CA ARG A 78 3.34 11.04 0.54
C ARG A 78 2.94 9.71 -0.08
N GLY A 79 3.83 8.72 -0.09
CA GLY A 79 3.55 7.40 -0.62
C GLY A 79 3.26 6.38 0.47
N MET A 80 2.63 5.28 0.09
CA MET A 80 2.54 4.09 0.92
C MET A 80 3.12 2.86 0.22
N TYR A 81 3.37 1.83 1.00
CA TYR A 81 3.85 0.53 0.54
C TYR A 81 2.88 -0.56 1.00
N ASP A 82 2.48 -1.45 0.10
CA ASP A 82 1.66 -2.63 0.39
C ASP A 82 2.39 -3.89 -0.08
N THR A 83 2.51 -4.88 0.80
CA THR A 83 3.23 -6.12 0.52
C THR A 83 2.54 -7.01 -0.52
N HIS A 84 1.21 -6.98 -0.62
CA HIS A 84 0.46 -7.72 -1.63
C HIS A 84 0.70 -7.18 -3.05
N HIS A 85 0.59 -5.86 -3.24
CA HIS A 85 0.84 -5.25 -4.54
C HIS A 85 2.31 -5.39 -4.94
N ALA A 86 3.23 -5.18 -4.01
CA ALA A 86 4.66 -5.36 -4.24
C ALA A 86 5.02 -6.81 -4.61
N ASN A 87 4.35 -7.80 -4.02
CA ASN A 87 4.56 -9.22 -4.37
C ASN A 87 4.27 -9.53 -5.84
N MET A 88 3.37 -8.80 -6.48
CA MET A 88 3.05 -9.00 -7.90
C MET A 88 3.91 -8.16 -8.84
N GLU A 89 4.31 -6.96 -8.45
CA GLU A 89 4.87 -5.96 -9.36
C GLU A 89 6.37 -5.73 -9.18
N GLU A 90 6.93 -5.99 -7.99
CA GLU A 90 8.31 -5.72 -7.69
C GLU A 90 9.21 -6.95 -7.89
N LYS A 91 10.48 -6.72 -8.15
CA LYS A 91 11.46 -7.81 -8.30
C LYS A 91 11.97 -8.31 -6.96
N THR A 92 12.19 -7.39 -6.02
CA THR A 92 12.55 -7.68 -4.63
C THR A 92 11.87 -6.68 -3.70
N PHE A 93 11.43 -7.12 -2.55
CA PHE A 93 10.84 -6.26 -1.54
C PHE A 93 11.83 -5.22 -0.99
N PRO A 94 13.10 -5.59 -0.67
CA PRO A 94 14.06 -4.61 -0.16
C PRO A 94 14.34 -3.45 -1.13
N ASP A 95 14.44 -3.71 -2.42
CA ASP A 95 14.71 -2.65 -3.41
C ASP A 95 13.48 -1.74 -3.60
N ALA A 96 12.29 -2.32 -3.60
CA ALA A 96 11.03 -1.56 -3.62
C ALA A 96 10.93 -0.61 -2.41
N ILE A 97 11.21 -1.11 -1.20
CA ILE A 97 11.20 -0.33 0.03
C ILE A 97 12.25 0.79 0.01
N ARG A 98 13.49 0.50 -0.41
CA ARG A 98 14.52 1.52 -0.57
C ARG A 98 14.13 2.59 -1.59
N THR A 99 13.46 2.17 -2.66
CA THR A 99 13.00 3.10 -3.71
C THR A 99 11.95 4.08 -3.17
N ILE A 100 10.96 3.63 -2.42
CA ILE A 100 9.89 4.49 -1.89
C ILE A 100 10.28 5.25 -0.63
N ALA A 101 11.34 4.83 0.08
CA ALA A 101 11.73 5.35 1.40
C ALA A 101 11.72 6.88 1.52
N PRO A 102 12.21 7.69 0.55
CA PRO A 102 12.22 9.15 0.68
C PRO A 102 10.83 9.78 0.85
N VAL A 103 9.80 9.10 0.37
CA VAL A 103 8.41 9.60 0.39
C VAL A 103 7.47 8.69 1.19
N LEU A 104 7.95 7.61 1.78
CA LEU A 104 7.15 6.62 2.49
C LEU A 104 6.54 7.19 3.77
N LYS A 105 5.23 7.02 3.95
CA LYS A 105 4.50 7.48 5.14
C LYS A 105 3.61 6.43 5.78
N HIS A 106 3.16 5.42 5.02
CA HIS A 106 2.29 4.37 5.51
C HIS A 106 2.65 3.01 4.91
N VAL A 107 2.35 1.94 5.64
CA VAL A 107 2.62 0.56 5.20
C VAL A 107 1.39 -0.30 5.47
N HIS A 108 0.96 -1.06 4.46
CA HIS A 108 0.06 -2.19 4.61
C HIS A 108 0.85 -3.50 4.61
N LEU A 109 0.59 -4.31 5.62
CA LEU A 109 1.08 -5.69 5.74
C LEU A 109 -0.05 -6.63 5.32
N SER A 110 -0.01 -7.06 4.09
CA SER A 110 -1.05 -7.83 3.42
C SER A 110 -0.48 -9.13 2.88
N GLU A 111 -1.18 -10.24 3.06
CA GLU A 111 -0.78 -11.54 2.53
C GLU A 111 -0.96 -11.60 1.00
N ASN A 112 -0.32 -12.55 0.33
CA ASN A 112 -0.41 -12.70 -1.13
C ASN A 112 -1.85 -12.91 -1.65
N ASP A 113 -2.73 -13.45 -0.84
CA ASP A 113 -4.13 -13.70 -1.18
C ASP A 113 -5.11 -12.78 -0.42
N ARG A 114 -4.60 -11.72 0.25
CA ARG A 114 -5.37 -10.82 1.12
C ARG A 114 -5.96 -11.51 2.34
N GLY A 115 -5.46 -12.69 2.70
CA GLY A 115 -5.89 -13.46 3.87
C GLY A 115 -5.17 -13.10 5.16
N THR A 116 -5.20 -14.02 6.11
CA THR A 116 -4.53 -13.87 7.42
C THR A 116 -3.01 -13.77 7.24
N PRO A 117 -2.34 -12.71 7.69
CA PRO A 117 -0.89 -12.60 7.60
C PRO A 117 -0.17 -13.81 8.20
N GLY A 118 0.76 -14.37 7.43
CA GLY A 118 1.51 -15.57 7.79
C GLY A 118 0.86 -16.89 7.38
N SER A 119 -0.31 -16.86 6.75
CA SER A 119 -0.95 -18.06 6.19
C SER A 119 -0.54 -18.36 4.74
N GLY A 120 0.09 -17.41 4.07
CA GLY A 120 0.53 -17.52 2.67
C GLY A 120 2.05 -17.56 2.52
N HIS A 121 2.57 -16.83 1.54
CA HIS A 121 4.00 -16.90 1.20
C HIS A 121 4.74 -15.55 1.21
N ILE A 122 4.10 -14.47 1.68
CA ILE A 122 4.80 -13.18 1.81
C ILE A 122 5.92 -13.31 2.85
N ASN A 123 7.13 -12.94 2.46
CA ASN A 123 8.27 -12.88 3.38
C ASN A 123 8.20 -11.59 4.23
N PHE A 124 7.30 -11.55 5.22
CA PHE A 124 7.14 -10.39 6.11
C PHE A 124 8.44 -10.03 6.84
N ARG A 125 9.26 -11.01 7.22
CA ARG A 125 10.54 -10.78 7.90
C ARG A 125 11.48 -9.94 7.03
N GLU A 126 11.63 -10.26 5.75
CA GLU A 126 12.46 -9.53 4.81
C GLU A 126 11.97 -8.10 4.62
N ASN A 127 10.64 -7.93 4.45
CA ASN A 127 10.00 -6.61 4.36
C ASN A 127 10.28 -5.76 5.60
N LEU A 128 10.07 -6.31 6.79
CA LEU A 128 10.25 -5.61 8.06
C LEU A 128 11.72 -5.23 8.32
N ILE A 129 12.67 -6.10 7.95
CA ILE A 129 14.10 -5.76 8.03
C ILE A 129 14.41 -4.59 7.11
N ALA A 130 13.96 -4.62 5.85
CA ALA A 130 14.19 -3.55 4.89
C ALA A 130 13.54 -2.22 5.33
N LEU A 131 12.32 -2.26 5.86
CA LEU A 131 11.64 -1.07 6.43
C LEU A 131 12.43 -0.48 7.59
N ARG A 132 12.96 -1.32 8.49
CA ARG A 132 13.82 -0.85 9.58
C ARG A 132 15.13 -0.25 9.06
N GLU A 133 15.76 -0.87 8.07
CA GLU A 133 17.03 -0.38 7.48
C GLU A 133 16.90 1.01 6.87
N VAL A 134 15.73 1.35 6.30
CA VAL A 134 15.44 2.70 5.79
C VAL A 134 14.92 3.67 6.87
N GLY A 135 14.87 3.23 8.14
CA GLY A 135 14.45 4.06 9.27
C GLY A 135 12.95 4.29 9.36
N TYR A 136 12.13 3.41 8.79
CA TYR A 136 10.67 3.54 8.90
C TYR A 136 10.20 3.22 10.32
N ASP A 137 9.51 4.16 10.96
CA ASP A 137 8.94 4.06 12.31
C ASP A 137 7.44 4.42 12.37
N GLY A 138 6.79 4.50 11.21
CA GLY A 138 5.38 4.84 11.07
C GLY A 138 4.43 3.67 11.33
N TRP A 139 3.14 3.92 11.11
CA TRP A 139 2.10 2.91 11.26
C TRP A 139 2.20 1.82 10.20
N MET A 140 2.06 0.58 10.65
CA MET A 140 1.90 -0.62 9.81
C MET A 140 0.51 -1.19 10.10
N ALA A 141 -0.35 -1.22 9.10
CA ALA A 141 -1.72 -1.73 9.23
C ALA A 141 -1.84 -3.09 8.53
N ILE A 142 -2.62 -3.99 9.10
CA ILE A 142 -3.04 -5.21 8.40
C ILE A 142 -4.11 -4.81 7.39
N GLU A 143 -3.90 -5.14 6.12
CA GLU A 143 -4.95 -5.11 5.12
C GLU A 143 -5.26 -6.53 4.66
N ALA A 144 -6.44 -7.00 5.00
CA ALA A 144 -6.89 -8.35 4.69
C ALA A 144 -8.40 -8.37 4.48
N PHE A 145 -8.87 -9.33 3.68
CA PHE A 145 -10.26 -9.39 3.27
C PHE A 145 -10.88 -10.74 3.62
N SER A 146 -12.11 -10.69 4.10
CA SER A 146 -12.92 -11.88 4.39
C SER A 146 -14.28 -11.78 3.71
N ARG A 147 -15.06 -12.84 3.77
CA ARG A 147 -16.43 -12.83 3.27
C ARG A 147 -17.48 -12.51 4.34
N SER A 148 -17.08 -11.97 5.48
CA SER A 148 -18.02 -11.56 6.55
C SER A 148 -19.00 -10.47 6.09
N ASP A 149 -18.62 -9.64 5.10
CA ASP A 149 -19.53 -8.79 4.34
C ASP A 149 -19.55 -9.26 2.88
N PRO A 150 -20.60 -10.00 2.44
CA PRO A 150 -20.66 -10.53 1.08
C PRO A 150 -20.72 -9.45 -0.02
N ALA A 151 -21.33 -8.29 0.25
CA ALA A 151 -21.43 -7.23 -0.74
C ALA A 151 -20.05 -6.61 -1.01
N PHE A 152 -19.31 -6.30 0.04
CA PHE A 152 -17.93 -5.82 -0.07
C PHE A 152 -17.01 -6.88 -0.69
N ALA A 153 -17.08 -8.13 -0.22
CA ALA A 153 -16.27 -9.23 -0.75
C ALA A 153 -16.47 -9.43 -2.26
N ASN A 154 -17.71 -9.34 -2.74
CA ASN A 154 -18.00 -9.43 -4.18
C ASN A 154 -17.43 -8.22 -4.96
N ALA A 155 -17.43 -7.03 -4.38
CA ALA A 155 -16.90 -5.83 -5.03
C ALA A 155 -15.36 -5.89 -5.20
N ILE A 156 -14.67 -6.64 -4.35
CA ILE A 156 -13.21 -6.80 -4.36
C ILE A 156 -12.74 -8.20 -4.80
N ASN A 157 -13.63 -8.97 -5.44
CA ASN A 157 -13.37 -10.29 -6.02
C ASN A 157 -12.91 -11.37 -5.01
N VAL A 158 -13.37 -11.32 -3.78
CA VAL A 158 -13.17 -12.38 -2.78
C VAL A 158 -14.29 -13.41 -2.91
N TRP A 159 -14.07 -14.44 -3.71
CA TRP A 159 -15.10 -15.41 -4.14
C TRP A 159 -15.24 -16.60 -3.19
N ARG A 160 -14.26 -16.87 -2.31
CA ARG A 160 -14.29 -17.99 -1.37
C ARG A 160 -13.97 -17.53 0.04
N GLU A 161 -14.46 -18.24 1.04
CA GLU A 161 -14.03 -18.08 2.42
C GLU A 161 -12.68 -18.80 2.61
N TYR A 162 -11.67 -18.07 3.10
CA TYR A 162 -10.34 -18.63 3.37
C TYR A 162 -9.64 -17.98 4.56
N SER A 163 -10.18 -16.88 5.06
CA SER A 163 -9.64 -16.16 6.23
C SER A 163 -10.79 -15.53 7.02
N PRO A 164 -11.27 -16.21 8.07
CA PRO A 164 -12.24 -15.61 8.96
C PRO A 164 -11.73 -14.29 9.55
N ALA A 165 -12.60 -13.28 9.64
CA ALA A 165 -12.20 -11.95 10.11
C ALA A 165 -11.52 -11.95 11.47
N TRP A 166 -11.92 -12.87 12.35
CA TRP A 166 -11.35 -13.00 13.69
C TRP A 166 -9.94 -13.60 13.68
N ASP A 167 -9.66 -14.53 12.78
CA ASP A 167 -8.31 -15.08 12.59
C ASP A 167 -7.35 -14.00 12.07
N ILE A 168 -7.81 -13.11 11.19
CA ILE A 168 -7.03 -11.96 10.73
C ILE A 168 -6.63 -11.09 11.92
N ALA A 169 -7.59 -10.77 12.80
CA ALA A 169 -7.37 -9.88 13.93
C ALA A 169 -6.47 -10.50 15.02
N GLU A 170 -6.63 -11.79 15.33
CA GLU A 170 -5.88 -12.43 16.41
C GLU A 170 -4.60 -13.10 15.91
N SER A 171 -4.73 -14.07 15.01
CA SER A 171 -3.59 -14.87 14.54
C SER A 171 -2.64 -14.03 13.67
N GLY A 172 -3.18 -13.24 12.76
CA GLY A 172 -2.39 -12.34 11.89
C GLY A 172 -1.65 -11.28 12.70
N HIS A 173 -2.32 -10.62 13.65
CA HIS A 173 -1.67 -9.65 14.53
C HIS A 173 -0.59 -10.31 15.40
N THR A 174 -0.86 -11.47 16.00
CA THR A 174 0.12 -12.20 16.81
C THR A 174 1.34 -12.60 16.00
N PHE A 175 1.13 -13.11 14.77
CA PHE A 175 2.19 -13.43 13.84
C PHE A 175 3.06 -12.20 13.53
N LEU A 176 2.44 -11.10 13.11
CA LEU A 176 3.17 -9.88 12.74
C LEU A 176 3.92 -9.27 13.93
N ARG A 177 3.35 -9.26 15.13
CA ARG A 177 4.05 -8.82 16.35
C ARG A 177 5.36 -9.59 16.56
N ARG A 178 5.33 -10.90 16.37
CA ARG A 178 6.53 -11.74 16.44
C ARG A 178 7.55 -11.39 15.36
N GLU A 179 7.09 -11.21 14.12
CA GLU A 179 7.98 -10.88 13.00
C GLU A 179 8.59 -9.47 13.14
N ILE A 180 7.83 -8.48 13.61
CA ILE A 180 8.27 -7.12 13.92
C ILE A 180 9.38 -7.16 14.98
N ALA A 181 9.16 -7.87 16.09
CA ALA A 181 10.17 -8.01 17.14
C ALA A 181 11.44 -8.69 16.63
N ALA A 182 11.29 -9.77 15.83
CA ALA A 182 12.41 -10.50 15.25
C ALA A 182 13.16 -9.72 14.15
N ALA A 183 12.51 -8.77 13.49
CA ALA A 183 13.17 -7.81 12.60
C ALA A 183 13.93 -6.71 13.36
N GLY A 184 13.81 -6.64 14.69
CA GLY A 184 14.55 -5.74 15.54
C GLY A 184 13.89 -4.37 15.79
N TYR A 185 12.61 -4.25 15.51
CA TYR A 185 11.83 -3.12 16.04
C TYR A 185 11.68 -3.27 17.57
N ARG A 186 11.82 -2.19 18.27
CA ARG A 186 11.54 -2.15 19.71
C ARG A 186 10.04 -1.88 19.93
N PRO A 187 9.43 -2.53 20.93
CA PRO A 187 8.03 -2.28 21.28
C PRO A 187 7.80 -0.86 21.80
#